data_f52a37cbdcd3f56048b1621007e82dfb
#
_entry.id   f52a37cbdcd3f56048b1621007e82dfb
#
_cell.length_a   1.000
_cell.length_b   1.000
_cell.length_c   1.000
_cell.angle_alpha   90.00
_cell.angle_beta   90.00
_cell.angle_gamma   90.00
#
_symmetry.space_group_name_H-M   'P 1'
#
loop_
_entity.id
_entity.type
_entity.pdbx_description
1 polymer ?
#
loop_
_entity_poly.entity_id
_entity_poly.type
_entity_poly.pdbx_seq_one_letter_code
_entity_poly.pdbx_strand_id
1 'polypeptide(L)'
;TEANGYYMAGSYSNGMVVESLGGGICQVSTTLYNAILLAELDVTERFNHSMIVNYVDPSADAAISGTAKDLKFTNNLDCPVYIEGYTTSDKHITFTIYGQETRPSNRKVRYESKVISKTEPTGEKVIADGAMAAGSVSVQSAHTGYVAELWKVVTVDGEEESRTQVNKSTYAATPRTATVGPATANPAAAAAINAAIATGSIDQCRATAAALNAGTSNAP
;
A
#
# COMPACT_ATOMS: atom_id res chain seq x y z
N THR A 1 13.77 -2.63 -12.80
CA THR A 1 15.17 -2.82 -12.41
C THR A 1 15.86 -1.45 -12.29
N GLU A 2 16.98 -1.38 -11.57
CA GLU A 2 17.83 -0.17 -11.51
C GLU A 2 18.28 0.27 -12.91
N ALA A 3 18.60 -0.69 -13.78
CA ALA A 3 18.97 -0.43 -15.17
C ALA A 3 17.85 0.29 -15.97
N ASN A 4 16.60 0.18 -15.51
CA ASN A 4 15.44 0.87 -16.08
C ASN A 4 15.10 2.18 -15.34
N GLY A 5 15.99 2.66 -14.47
CA GLY A 5 15.82 3.93 -13.75
C GLY A 5 14.94 3.85 -12.50
N TYR A 6 14.66 2.65 -11.97
CA TYR A 6 13.92 2.48 -10.72
C TYR A 6 14.85 2.56 -9.50
N TYR A 7 14.35 3.17 -8.42
CA TYR A 7 15.05 3.33 -7.16
C TYR A 7 14.37 2.55 -6.04
N MET A 8 15.11 2.36 -4.93
CA MET A 8 14.56 1.84 -3.68
C MET A 8 13.56 2.83 -3.10
N ALA A 9 12.38 2.37 -2.74
CA ALA A 9 11.35 3.16 -2.06
C ALA A 9 10.37 2.25 -1.30
N GLY A 10 9.49 2.85 -0.51
CA GLY A 10 8.54 2.12 0.33
C GLY A 10 7.54 1.28 -0.47
N SER A 11 7.36 0.04 -0.05
CA SER A 11 6.38 -0.90 -0.59
C SER A 11 5.77 -1.74 0.53
N TYR A 12 4.67 -2.44 0.24
CA TYR A 12 4.05 -3.37 1.18
C TYR A 12 4.48 -4.80 0.91
N SER A 13 5.03 -5.47 1.93
CA SER A 13 5.38 -6.89 1.87
C SER A 13 5.05 -7.56 3.20
N ASN A 14 4.29 -8.67 3.15
CA ASN A 14 3.94 -9.49 4.32
C ASN A 14 3.34 -8.70 5.50
N GLY A 15 2.52 -7.69 5.21
CA GLY A 15 1.91 -6.84 6.24
C GLY A 15 2.85 -5.80 6.85
N MET A 16 3.97 -5.52 6.21
CA MET A 16 4.94 -4.50 6.62
C MET A 16 5.26 -3.54 5.49
N VAL A 17 5.68 -2.34 5.85
CA VAL A 17 6.32 -1.40 4.94
C VAL A 17 7.81 -1.77 4.87
N VAL A 18 8.27 -2.05 3.66
CA VAL A 18 9.67 -2.37 3.37
C VAL A 18 10.17 -1.49 2.24
N GLU A 19 11.47 -1.27 2.16
CA GLU A 19 12.06 -0.68 0.97
C GLU A 19 12.28 -1.75 -0.09
N SER A 20 11.81 -1.49 -1.30
CA SER A 20 12.05 -2.34 -2.45
C SER A 20 12.31 -1.54 -3.70
N LEU A 21 12.99 -2.15 -4.66
CA LEU A 21 13.20 -1.56 -5.98
C LEU A 21 11.86 -1.35 -6.69
N GLY A 22 11.61 -0.14 -7.15
CA GLY A 22 10.33 0.24 -7.75
C GLY A 22 9.21 0.48 -6.74
N GLY A 23 9.52 0.67 -5.45
CA GLY A 23 8.55 1.17 -4.47
C GLY A 23 7.91 2.47 -4.96
N GLY A 24 6.60 2.65 -4.66
CA GLY A 24 5.82 3.79 -5.12
C GLY A 24 5.18 3.63 -6.51
N ILE A 25 5.57 2.63 -7.32
CA ILE A 25 4.99 2.42 -8.67
C ILE A 25 3.47 2.20 -8.64
N CYS A 26 2.92 1.69 -7.53
CA CYS A 26 1.48 1.54 -7.38
C CYS A 26 0.71 2.87 -7.32
N GLN A 27 1.36 4.00 -7.03
CA GLN A 27 0.73 5.32 -7.20
C GLN A 27 0.50 5.63 -8.69
N VAL A 28 1.42 5.21 -9.55
CA VAL A 28 1.28 5.35 -11.02
C VAL A 28 0.10 4.53 -11.51
N SER A 29 0.04 3.24 -11.18
CA SER A 29 -1.08 2.38 -11.60
C SER A 29 -2.42 2.82 -11.01
N THR A 30 -2.44 3.29 -9.76
CA THR A 30 -3.66 3.82 -9.12
C THR A 30 -4.14 5.11 -9.80
N THR A 31 -3.24 6.03 -10.14
CA THR A 31 -3.62 7.28 -10.82
C THR A 31 -4.16 6.98 -12.23
N LEU A 32 -3.48 6.09 -12.97
CA LEU A 32 -3.97 5.62 -14.27
C LEU A 32 -5.34 4.92 -14.15
N TYR A 33 -5.52 4.05 -13.16
CA TYR A 33 -6.79 3.36 -12.92
C TYR A 33 -7.94 4.36 -12.73
N ASN A 34 -7.75 5.41 -11.95
CA ASN A 34 -8.80 6.42 -11.76
C ASN A 34 -9.08 7.23 -13.04
N ALA A 35 -8.06 7.50 -13.86
CA ALA A 35 -8.27 8.13 -15.17
C ALA A 35 -9.06 7.20 -16.11
N ILE A 36 -8.75 5.90 -16.13
CA ILE A 36 -9.46 4.86 -16.91
C ILE A 36 -10.94 4.80 -16.50
N LEU A 37 -11.21 4.80 -15.18
CA LEU A 37 -12.58 4.81 -14.67
C LEU A 37 -13.36 6.04 -15.14
N LEU A 38 -12.76 7.25 -15.05
CA LEU A 38 -13.40 8.50 -15.49
C LEU A 38 -13.65 8.53 -17.00
N ALA A 39 -12.78 7.89 -17.78
CA ALA A 39 -12.96 7.68 -19.21
C ALA A 39 -13.97 6.57 -19.54
N GLU A 40 -14.46 5.85 -18.54
CA GLU A 40 -15.37 4.70 -18.67
C GLU A 40 -14.85 3.58 -19.56
N LEU A 41 -13.52 3.36 -19.57
CA LEU A 41 -12.91 2.23 -20.26
C LEU A 41 -13.09 0.94 -19.44
N ASP A 42 -13.18 -0.20 -20.10
CA ASP A 42 -13.39 -1.50 -19.45
C ASP A 42 -12.14 -1.99 -18.71
N VAL A 43 -12.18 -2.00 -17.40
CA VAL A 43 -11.13 -2.59 -16.55
C VAL A 43 -11.31 -4.10 -16.49
N THR A 44 -10.37 -4.85 -17.07
CA THR A 44 -10.44 -6.32 -17.16
C THR A 44 -9.66 -7.03 -16.07
N GLU A 45 -8.68 -6.36 -15.45
CA GLU A 45 -7.92 -6.89 -14.31
C GLU A 45 -7.50 -5.74 -13.39
N ARG A 46 -7.77 -5.89 -12.09
CA ARG A 46 -7.35 -4.95 -11.05
C ARG A 46 -7.25 -5.66 -9.72
N PHE A 47 -6.22 -5.35 -8.95
CA PHE A 47 -6.03 -5.81 -7.57
C PHE A 47 -5.95 -4.63 -6.61
N ASN A 48 -6.45 -4.79 -5.39
CA ASN A 48 -6.20 -3.86 -4.31
C ASN A 48 -4.88 -4.18 -3.58
N HIS A 49 -4.36 -3.21 -2.84
CA HIS A 49 -3.24 -3.44 -1.93
C HIS A 49 -3.63 -4.40 -0.81
N SER A 50 -2.64 -5.05 -0.20
CA SER A 50 -2.85 -5.93 0.96
C SER A 50 -3.26 -5.16 2.23
N MET A 51 -2.76 -3.94 2.39
CA MET A 51 -3.11 -3.00 3.46
C MET A 51 -3.65 -1.71 2.84
N ILE A 52 -4.41 -0.95 3.64
CA ILE A 52 -4.95 0.32 3.17
C ILE A 52 -3.83 1.30 2.79
N VAL A 53 -4.00 2.02 1.70
CA VAL A 53 -3.15 3.14 1.29
C VAL A 53 -3.83 4.46 1.65
N ASN A 54 -3.06 5.53 1.76
CA ASN A 54 -3.55 6.84 2.23
C ASN A 54 -3.63 7.91 1.13
N TYR A 55 -3.24 7.58 -0.10
CA TYR A 55 -3.20 8.53 -1.21
C TYR A 55 -4.42 8.46 -2.14
N VAL A 56 -5.35 7.55 -1.87
CA VAL A 56 -6.62 7.39 -2.59
C VAL A 56 -7.66 6.81 -1.64
N ASP A 57 -8.93 7.00 -1.94
CA ASP A 57 -10.02 6.43 -1.18
C ASP A 57 -10.01 4.89 -1.24
N PRO A 58 -10.47 4.21 -0.17
CA PRO A 58 -10.56 2.75 -0.15
C PRO A 58 -11.31 2.21 -1.38
N SER A 59 -10.79 1.13 -1.97
CA SER A 59 -11.33 0.47 -3.17
C SER A 59 -11.11 1.23 -4.49
N ALA A 60 -10.52 2.43 -4.46
CA ALA A 60 -10.12 3.19 -5.65
C ALA A 60 -8.63 3.03 -6.00
N ASP A 61 -7.92 2.15 -5.33
CA ASP A 61 -6.51 1.80 -5.58
C ASP A 61 -6.36 0.69 -6.62
N ALA A 62 -5.20 0.64 -7.27
CA ALA A 62 -4.79 -0.45 -8.16
C ALA A 62 -3.33 -0.83 -7.87
N ALA A 63 -3.14 -1.99 -7.24
CA ALA A 63 -1.82 -2.52 -6.90
C ALA A 63 -1.26 -3.36 -8.06
N ILE A 64 0.03 -3.18 -8.33
CA ILE A 64 0.78 -4.03 -9.26
C ILE A 64 1.97 -4.67 -8.54
N SER A 65 2.31 -5.91 -8.89
CA SER A 65 3.42 -6.64 -8.27
C SER A 65 3.89 -7.80 -9.14
N GLY A 66 5.02 -7.61 -9.82
CA GLY A 66 5.61 -8.63 -10.69
C GLY A 66 4.59 -9.19 -11.69
N THR A 67 4.42 -10.51 -11.68
CA THR A 67 3.41 -11.23 -12.49
C THR A 67 2.14 -11.57 -11.71
N ALA A 68 2.09 -11.27 -10.41
CA ALA A 68 0.99 -11.68 -9.53
C ALA A 68 -0.17 -10.69 -9.49
N LYS A 69 0.10 -9.41 -9.74
CA LYS A 69 -0.92 -8.35 -9.77
C LYS A 69 -0.65 -7.42 -10.93
N ASP A 70 -1.66 -7.17 -11.74
CA ASP A 70 -1.58 -6.28 -12.89
C ASP A 70 -2.81 -5.37 -12.97
N LEU A 71 -2.71 -4.30 -13.74
CA LEU A 71 -3.81 -3.44 -14.14
C LEU A 71 -4.01 -3.58 -15.64
N LYS A 72 -5.12 -4.17 -16.05
CA LYS A 72 -5.47 -4.33 -17.47
C LYS A 72 -6.82 -3.69 -17.77
N PHE A 73 -6.92 -3.10 -18.92
CA PHE A 73 -8.15 -2.51 -19.41
C PHE A 73 -8.24 -2.61 -20.93
N THR A 74 -9.45 -2.48 -21.43
CA THR A 74 -9.75 -2.49 -22.86
C THR A 74 -10.37 -1.16 -23.26
N ASN A 75 -9.94 -0.63 -24.40
CA ASN A 75 -10.68 0.44 -25.05
C ASN A 75 -11.93 -0.16 -25.71
N ASN A 76 -13.07 0.03 -25.03
CA ASN A 76 -14.39 -0.42 -25.47
C ASN A 76 -15.14 0.64 -26.29
N LEU A 77 -14.46 1.73 -26.67
CA LEU A 77 -15.02 2.79 -27.49
C LEU A 77 -14.78 2.52 -28.98
N ASP A 78 -15.63 3.07 -29.85
CA ASP A 78 -15.47 2.97 -31.31
C ASP A 78 -14.38 3.89 -31.89
N CYS A 79 -13.68 4.64 -31.03
CA CYS A 79 -12.62 5.56 -31.41
C CYS A 79 -11.33 5.27 -30.62
N PRO A 80 -10.15 5.61 -31.15
CA PRO A 80 -8.91 5.49 -30.42
C PRO A 80 -8.86 6.46 -29.23
N VAL A 81 -8.13 6.07 -28.18
CA VAL A 81 -7.80 6.93 -27.06
C VAL A 81 -6.29 7.18 -27.01
N TYR A 82 -5.90 8.37 -26.60
CA TYR A 82 -4.51 8.72 -26.31
C TYR A 82 -4.35 8.95 -24.81
N ILE A 83 -3.39 8.27 -24.20
CA ILE A 83 -3.10 8.38 -22.77
C ILE A 83 -1.79 9.13 -22.60
N GLU A 84 -1.86 10.28 -21.94
CA GLU A 84 -0.71 11.08 -21.56
C GLU A 84 -0.47 10.93 -20.06
N GLY A 85 0.77 10.66 -19.68
CA GLY A 85 1.20 10.61 -18.28
C GLY A 85 2.48 11.41 -18.07
N TYR A 86 2.53 12.24 -17.06
CA TYR A 86 3.72 13.00 -16.69
C TYR A 86 3.83 13.22 -15.18
N THR A 87 5.05 13.49 -14.74
CA THR A 87 5.35 13.89 -13.36
C THR A 87 5.92 15.29 -13.34
N THR A 88 5.57 16.05 -12.31
CA THR A 88 6.09 17.40 -12.07
C THR A 88 7.27 17.38 -11.11
N SER A 89 8.02 18.49 -11.03
CA SER A 89 9.17 18.62 -10.14
C SER A 89 8.82 18.53 -8.64
N ASP A 90 7.58 18.86 -8.28
CA ASP A 90 6.99 18.71 -6.95
C ASP A 90 6.41 17.31 -6.70
N LYS A 91 6.73 16.35 -7.57
CA LYS A 91 6.42 14.91 -7.46
C LYS A 91 4.93 14.56 -7.57
N HIS A 92 4.14 15.40 -8.24
CA HIS A 92 2.80 15.02 -8.63
C HIS A 92 2.83 14.20 -9.91
N ILE A 93 1.96 13.18 -10.01
CA ILE A 93 1.72 12.42 -11.21
C ILE A 93 0.32 12.72 -11.74
N THR A 94 0.22 12.92 -13.05
CA THR A 94 -1.05 13.19 -13.74
C THR A 94 -1.18 12.25 -14.91
N PHE A 95 -2.39 11.72 -15.10
CA PHE A 95 -2.80 11.04 -16.33
C PHE A 95 -3.99 11.76 -16.95
N THR A 96 -3.92 11.98 -18.26
CA THR A 96 -5.01 12.51 -19.06
C THR A 96 -5.33 11.53 -20.18
N ILE A 97 -6.61 11.21 -20.34
CA ILE A 97 -7.09 10.37 -21.44
C ILE A 97 -7.86 11.25 -22.41
N TYR A 98 -7.35 11.32 -23.64
CA TYR A 98 -7.97 12.05 -24.74
C TYR A 98 -8.69 11.06 -25.65
N GLY A 99 -9.88 11.43 -26.09
CA GLY A 99 -10.70 10.65 -26.99
C GLY A 99 -11.83 11.49 -27.57
N GLN A 100 -12.73 10.86 -28.30
CA GLN A 100 -13.94 11.51 -28.78
C GLN A 100 -15.02 11.41 -27.70
N GLU A 101 -15.53 12.56 -27.23
CA GLU A 101 -16.66 12.57 -26.31
C GLU A 101 -17.94 12.21 -27.05
N THR A 102 -18.54 11.10 -26.67
CA THR A 102 -19.79 10.58 -27.25
C THR A 102 -20.96 10.62 -26.28
N ARG A 103 -20.70 10.95 -25.01
CA ARG A 103 -21.72 10.99 -23.96
C ARG A 103 -22.50 12.31 -24.02
N PRO A 104 -23.81 12.29 -23.68
CA PRO A 104 -24.60 13.51 -23.58
C PRO A 104 -24.03 14.48 -22.54
N SER A 105 -24.05 15.78 -22.81
CA SER A 105 -23.46 16.81 -21.95
C SER A 105 -24.10 16.92 -20.55
N ASN A 106 -25.36 16.50 -20.42
CA ASN A 106 -26.12 16.45 -19.18
C ASN A 106 -25.86 15.18 -18.35
N ARG A 107 -25.11 14.20 -18.90
CA ARG A 107 -24.69 12.99 -18.21
C ARG A 107 -23.36 13.23 -17.48
N LYS A 108 -23.31 12.90 -16.19
CA LYS A 108 -22.12 12.98 -15.37
C LYS A 108 -21.84 11.63 -14.71
N VAL A 109 -20.57 11.32 -14.56
CA VAL A 109 -20.11 10.09 -13.87
C VAL A 109 -19.23 10.48 -12.71
N ARG A 110 -19.44 9.85 -11.56
CA ARG A 110 -18.55 9.93 -10.41
C ARG A 110 -18.38 8.56 -9.79
N TYR A 111 -17.33 8.42 -9.01
CA TYR A 111 -17.02 7.19 -8.28
C TYR A 111 -17.06 7.47 -6.78
N GLU A 112 -17.75 6.61 -6.04
CA GLU A 112 -17.95 6.75 -4.59
C GLU A 112 -17.38 5.53 -3.87
N SER A 113 -16.44 5.77 -2.96
CA SER A 113 -15.93 4.76 -2.05
C SER A 113 -16.86 4.63 -0.84
N LYS A 114 -17.16 3.38 -0.47
CA LYS A 114 -17.98 3.06 0.69
C LYS A 114 -17.27 2.04 1.57
N VAL A 115 -16.89 2.44 2.78
CA VAL A 115 -16.38 1.51 3.79
C VAL A 115 -17.54 0.69 4.34
N ILE A 116 -17.44 -0.63 4.22
CA ILE A 116 -18.46 -1.60 4.69
C ILE A 116 -18.15 -2.04 6.12
N SER A 117 -16.88 -2.33 6.40
CA SER A 117 -16.46 -2.71 7.75
C SER A 117 -15.02 -2.31 8.03
N LYS A 118 -14.69 -2.20 9.31
CA LYS A 118 -13.35 -1.99 9.84
C LYS A 118 -13.00 -3.14 10.77
N THR A 119 -11.72 -3.52 10.78
CA THR A 119 -11.17 -4.52 11.68
C THR A 119 -10.00 -3.88 12.40
N GLU A 120 -10.14 -3.67 13.70
CA GLU A 120 -9.04 -3.13 14.49
C GLU A 120 -7.94 -4.18 14.66
N PRO A 121 -6.68 -3.79 14.54
CA PRO A 121 -5.56 -4.70 14.76
C PRO A 121 -5.48 -5.09 16.25
N THR A 122 -5.12 -6.34 16.52
CA THR A 122 -4.98 -6.86 17.87
C THR A 122 -3.59 -7.44 18.10
N GLY A 123 -3.09 -7.32 19.33
CA GLY A 123 -1.80 -7.87 19.73
C GLY A 123 -0.59 -7.13 19.17
N GLU A 124 0.56 -7.75 19.35
CA GLU A 124 1.86 -7.32 18.84
C GLU A 124 2.53 -8.47 18.08
N LYS A 125 3.44 -8.14 17.18
CA LYS A 125 4.26 -9.11 16.47
C LYS A 125 5.74 -8.74 16.61
N VAL A 126 6.57 -9.69 16.98
CA VAL A 126 8.02 -9.54 17.04
C VAL A 126 8.65 -10.48 16.03
N ILE A 127 9.53 -9.95 15.19
CA ILE A 127 10.26 -10.68 14.13
C ILE A 127 11.75 -10.50 14.42
N ALA A 128 12.49 -11.60 14.45
CA ALA A 128 13.95 -11.54 14.47
C ALA A 128 14.50 -11.32 13.06
N ASP A 129 15.44 -10.40 12.92
CA ASP A 129 16.23 -10.23 11.70
C ASP A 129 17.71 -10.46 12.00
N GLY A 130 18.24 -11.61 11.58
CA GLY A 130 19.61 -12.01 11.82
C GLY A 130 20.67 -11.10 11.18
N ALA A 131 20.30 -10.23 10.25
CA ALA A 131 21.20 -9.23 9.67
C ALA A 131 21.35 -7.98 10.55
N MET A 132 20.42 -7.76 11.47
CA MET A 132 20.45 -6.61 12.39
C MET A 132 21.25 -6.92 13.66
N ALA A 133 22.07 -5.97 14.09
CA ALA A 133 22.85 -6.10 15.32
C ALA A 133 21.94 -6.14 16.58
N ALA A 134 22.37 -6.88 17.61
CA ALA A 134 21.69 -6.89 18.90
C ALA A 134 21.66 -5.47 19.49
N GLY A 135 20.49 -5.10 20.02
CA GLY A 135 20.22 -3.72 20.44
C GLY A 135 19.53 -2.85 19.39
N SER A 136 19.36 -3.36 18.17
CA SER A 136 18.57 -2.69 17.13
C SER A 136 17.12 -3.16 17.19
N VAL A 137 16.19 -2.19 17.25
CA VAL A 137 14.73 -2.45 17.23
C VAL A 137 14.06 -1.42 16.33
N SER A 138 13.45 -1.89 15.25
CA SER A 138 12.60 -1.08 14.36
C SER A 138 11.15 -1.43 14.62
N VAL A 139 10.27 -0.42 14.79
CA VAL A 139 8.85 -0.66 15.09
C VAL A 139 7.98 0.02 14.06
N GLN A 140 7.07 -0.74 13.47
CA GLN A 140 6.02 -0.24 12.60
C GLN A 140 4.68 -0.19 13.35
N SER A 141 3.90 0.85 13.08
CA SER A 141 2.57 1.03 13.64
C SER A 141 1.61 -0.05 13.16
N ALA A 142 0.59 -0.31 13.95
CA ALA A 142 -0.54 -1.14 13.55
C ALA A 142 -1.36 -0.46 12.43
N HIS A 143 -1.99 -1.27 11.59
CA HIS A 143 -2.89 -0.81 10.54
C HIS A 143 -4.28 -1.44 10.71
N THR A 144 -5.30 -0.60 10.71
CA THR A 144 -6.71 -1.05 10.69
C THR A 144 -7.01 -1.72 9.34
N GLY A 145 -7.69 -2.84 9.38
CA GLY A 145 -8.21 -3.51 8.20
C GLY A 145 -9.53 -2.90 7.76
N TYR A 146 -9.83 -3.01 6.47
CA TYR A 146 -11.05 -2.49 5.87
C TYR A 146 -11.64 -3.46 4.86
N VAL A 147 -12.97 -3.48 4.79
CA VAL A 147 -13.69 -3.93 3.61
C VAL A 147 -14.36 -2.71 3.02
N ALA A 148 -14.14 -2.45 1.74
CA ALA A 148 -14.69 -1.30 1.05
C ALA A 148 -15.17 -1.67 -0.36
N GLU A 149 -16.10 -0.89 -0.87
CA GLU A 149 -16.66 -1.01 -2.21
C GLU A 149 -16.48 0.30 -2.95
N LEU A 150 -16.26 0.20 -4.27
CA LEU A 150 -16.27 1.34 -5.16
C LEU A 150 -17.51 1.28 -6.04
N TRP A 151 -18.25 2.37 -6.09
CA TRP A 151 -19.49 2.48 -6.83
C TRP A 151 -19.37 3.53 -7.93
N LYS A 152 -19.77 3.17 -9.13
CA LYS A 152 -19.99 4.10 -10.24
C LYS A 152 -21.41 4.67 -10.13
N VAL A 153 -21.52 5.97 -10.08
CA VAL A 153 -22.78 6.68 -10.03
C VAL A 153 -22.91 7.54 -11.29
N VAL A 154 -23.97 7.32 -12.03
CA VAL A 154 -24.31 8.08 -13.23
C VAL A 154 -25.49 8.98 -12.90
N THR A 155 -25.37 10.27 -13.24
CA THR A 155 -26.46 11.22 -13.13
C THR A 155 -26.77 11.81 -14.49
N VAL A 156 -28.05 12.06 -14.77
CA VAL A 156 -28.56 12.75 -15.95
C VAL A 156 -29.44 13.91 -15.46
N ASP A 157 -29.18 15.10 -15.97
CA ASP A 157 -29.85 16.34 -15.52
C ASP A 157 -29.80 16.57 -14.00
N GLY A 158 -28.77 16.03 -13.33
CA GLY A 158 -28.57 16.15 -11.89
C GLY A 158 -29.21 15.04 -11.06
N GLU A 159 -30.09 14.22 -11.64
CA GLU A 159 -30.73 13.09 -10.98
C GLU A 159 -29.94 11.78 -11.16
N GLU A 160 -29.90 10.94 -10.12
CA GLU A 160 -29.20 9.65 -10.19
C GLU A 160 -29.98 8.68 -11.10
N GLU A 161 -29.38 8.33 -12.24
CA GLU A 161 -29.91 7.36 -13.18
C GLU A 161 -29.54 5.93 -12.83
N SER A 162 -28.29 5.72 -12.42
CA SER A 162 -27.82 4.39 -12.06
C SER A 162 -26.68 4.42 -11.05
N ARG A 163 -26.58 3.32 -10.29
CA ARG A 163 -25.53 3.06 -9.31
C ARG A 163 -25.07 1.61 -9.44
N THR A 164 -23.83 1.39 -9.82
CA THR A 164 -23.27 0.06 -10.09
C THR A 164 -22.00 -0.15 -9.28
N GLN A 165 -21.91 -1.28 -8.57
CA GLN A 165 -20.68 -1.65 -7.87
C GLN A 165 -19.60 -2.01 -8.88
N VAL A 166 -18.47 -1.30 -8.83
CA VAL A 166 -17.31 -1.52 -9.72
C VAL A 166 -16.43 -2.62 -9.17
N ASN A 167 -16.13 -2.55 -7.87
CA ASN A 167 -15.30 -3.55 -7.20
C ASN A 167 -15.57 -3.58 -5.69
N LYS A 168 -14.98 -4.59 -5.04
CA LYS A 168 -14.92 -4.74 -3.60
C LYS A 168 -13.50 -5.10 -3.21
N SER A 169 -12.98 -4.47 -2.16
CA SER A 169 -11.61 -4.62 -1.69
C SER A 169 -11.58 -5.00 -0.23
N THR A 170 -10.62 -5.87 0.12
CA THR A 170 -10.34 -6.24 1.50
C THR A 170 -8.89 -5.90 1.82
N TYR A 171 -8.70 -5.10 2.84
CA TYR A 171 -7.40 -4.69 3.35
C TYR A 171 -7.17 -5.32 4.71
N ALA A 172 -6.03 -5.99 4.88
CA ALA A 172 -5.71 -6.70 6.11
C ALA A 172 -5.45 -5.74 7.27
N ALA A 173 -5.98 -6.09 8.44
CA ALA A 173 -5.49 -5.54 9.69
C ALA A 173 -4.13 -6.14 10.01
N THR A 174 -3.17 -5.31 10.44
CA THR A 174 -1.85 -5.78 10.85
C THR A 174 -1.51 -5.23 12.22
N PRO A 175 -1.00 -6.07 13.15
CA PRO A 175 -0.63 -5.62 14.49
C PRO A 175 0.58 -4.70 14.46
N ARG A 176 0.80 -3.96 15.52
CA ARG A 176 2.08 -3.28 15.77
C ARG A 176 3.20 -4.32 15.71
N THR A 177 4.21 -4.08 14.86
CA THR A 177 5.23 -5.08 14.56
C THR A 177 6.62 -4.51 14.82
N ALA A 178 7.45 -5.24 15.59
CA ALA A 178 8.85 -4.93 15.77
C ALA A 178 9.75 -5.91 15.02
N THR A 179 10.74 -5.37 14.31
CA THR A 179 11.89 -6.13 13.80
C THR A 179 13.05 -5.92 14.76
N VAL A 180 13.60 -7.01 15.31
CA VAL A 180 14.60 -7.00 16.35
C VAL A 180 15.86 -7.72 15.88
N GLY A 181 17.01 -7.06 16.02
CA GLY A 181 18.31 -7.64 15.73
C GLY A 181 18.81 -8.54 16.84
N PRO A 182 19.09 -9.83 16.57
CA PRO A 182 19.72 -10.75 17.53
C PRO A 182 21.24 -10.89 17.34
N ALA A 183 21.82 -10.31 16.27
CA ALA A 183 23.20 -10.59 15.89
C ALA A 183 24.23 -9.97 16.85
N THR A 184 24.99 -10.80 17.56
CA THR A 184 26.08 -10.38 18.45
C THR A 184 27.05 -11.53 18.70
N ALA A 185 28.33 -11.21 18.91
CA ALA A 185 29.34 -12.17 19.35
C ALA A 185 29.31 -12.43 20.87
N ASN A 186 28.58 -11.61 21.65
CA ASN A 186 28.47 -11.77 23.09
C ASN A 186 27.36 -12.78 23.44
N PRO A 187 27.68 -13.96 24.02
CA PRO A 187 26.68 -14.99 24.32
C PRO A 187 25.60 -14.54 25.33
N ALA A 188 25.95 -13.71 26.31
CA ALA A 188 25.00 -13.21 27.29
C ALA A 188 24.02 -12.22 26.64
N ALA A 189 24.49 -11.33 25.78
CA ALA A 189 23.66 -10.43 25.00
C ALA A 189 22.74 -11.19 24.03
N ALA A 190 23.26 -12.22 23.37
CA ALA A 190 22.47 -13.09 22.48
C ALA A 190 21.35 -13.80 23.27
N ALA A 191 21.64 -14.36 24.43
CA ALA A 191 20.64 -15.01 25.29
C ALA A 191 19.57 -14.03 25.74
N ALA A 192 19.94 -12.82 26.19
CA ALA A 192 19.00 -11.80 26.65
C ALA A 192 18.06 -11.34 25.54
N ILE A 193 18.58 -10.99 24.36
CA ILE A 193 17.73 -10.48 23.27
C ILE A 193 16.83 -11.57 22.69
N ASN A 194 17.32 -12.81 22.56
CA ASN A 194 16.51 -13.93 22.11
C ASN A 194 15.38 -14.28 23.10
N ALA A 195 15.64 -14.19 24.42
CA ALA A 195 14.61 -14.34 25.44
C ALA A 195 13.53 -13.25 25.31
N ALA A 196 13.92 -11.99 25.09
CA ALA A 196 12.98 -10.90 24.87
C ALA A 196 12.14 -11.11 23.61
N ILE A 197 12.75 -11.53 22.49
CA ILE A 197 12.05 -11.86 21.25
C ILE A 197 11.01 -12.96 21.46
N ALA A 198 11.38 -13.99 22.21
CA ALA A 198 10.48 -15.12 22.51
C ALA A 198 9.22 -14.75 23.31
N THR A 199 9.24 -13.61 24.00
CA THR A 199 8.04 -13.11 24.71
C THR A 199 6.97 -12.56 23.79
N GLY A 200 7.33 -12.17 22.57
CA GLY A 200 6.46 -11.47 21.62
C GLY A 200 6.12 -10.02 22.03
N SER A 201 6.73 -9.51 23.10
CA SER A 201 6.48 -8.14 23.60
C SER A 201 7.48 -7.15 23.02
N ILE A 202 6.97 -6.14 22.34
CA ILE A 202 7.78 -5.05 21.77
C ILE A 202 8.47 -4.25 22.88
N ASP A 203 7.77 -4.01 23.98
CA ASP A 203 8.31 -3.22 25.10
C ASP A 203 9.45 -3.97 25.81
N GLN A 204 9.36 -5.29 25.96
CA GLN A 204 10.46 -6.09 26.48
C GLN A 204 11.67 -6.09 25.53
N CYS A 205 11.46 -6.20 24.24
CA CYS A 205 12.53 -6.11 23.25
C CYS A 205 13.23 -4.75 23.29
N ARG A 206 12.48 -3.66 23.40
CA ARG A 206 13.02 -2.30 23.52
C ARG A 206 13.81 -2.11 24.81
N ALA A 207 13.29 -2.56 25.95
CA ALA A 207 13.98 -2.47 27.22
C ALA A 207 15.30 -3.25 27.21
N THR A 208 15.29 -4.47 26.69
CA THR A 208 16.50 -5.28 26.56
C THR A 208 17.51 -4.64 25.60
N ALA A 209 17.07 -4.15 24.45
CA ALA A 209 17.92 -3.44 23.48
C ALA A 209 18.57 -2.19 24.11
N ALA A 210 17.81 -1.41 24.87
CA ALA A 210 18.34 -0.23 25.58
C ALA A 210 19.41 -0.61 26.62
N ALA A 211 19.19 -1.70 27.37
CA ALA A 211 20.18 -2.19 28.35
C ALA A 211 21.48 -2.66 27.66
N LEU A 212 21.37 -3.37 26.54
CA LEU A 212 22.53 -3.81 25.77
C LEU A 212 23.35 -2.61 25.23
N ASN A 213 22.68 -1.60 24.72
CA ASN A 213 23.32 -0.40 24.19
C ASN A 213 23.99 0.45 25.31
N ALA A 214 23.39 0.52 26.50
CA ALA A 214 24.00 1.19 27.66
C ALA A 214 25.27 0.45 28.16
N GLY A 215 25.26 -0.89 28.09
CA GLY A 215 26.43 -1.70 28.47
C GLY A 215 27.61 -1.57 27.51
N THR A 216 27.34 -1.33 26.20
CA THR A 216 28.38 -1.10 25.19
C THR A 216 28.98 0.29 25.27
N SER A 217 28.26 1.29 25.77
CA SER A 217 28.72 2.68 25.93
C SER A 217 29.68 2.86 27.13
N ASN A 218 29.74 1.90 28.05
CA ASN A 218 30.56 1.92 29.26
C ASN A 218 31.77 0.98 29.17
N ALA A 219 32.08 0.40 28.02
CA ALA A 219 33.33 -0.34 27.82
C ALA A 219 34.48 0.66 27.57
N PRO A 220 35.60 0.58 28.35
CA PRO A 220 36.73 1.52 28.26
C PRO A 220 37.47 1.42 26.93
#